data_10fc57d88be58e03a069bfb6651ef7d7
#
_entry.id   10fc57d88be58e03a069bfb6651ef7d7
#
_cell.length_a   1.000
_cell.length_b   1.000
_cell.length_c   1.000
_cell.angle_alpha   90.00
_cell.angle_beta   90.00
_cell.angle_gamma   90.00
#
_symmetry.space_group_name_H-M   'P 1'
#
loop_
_entity.id
_entity.type
_entity.pdbx_description
1 polymer ?
#
loop_
_entity_poly.entity_id
_entity_poly.type
_entity_poly.pdbx_seq_one_letter_code
_entity_poly.pdbx_strand_id
1 'polypeptide(L)'
;MKKILLALMLLFSVISFGATRYVTKNGTFPYTRTKEQLDDIFMYVNSKDMPALEKYMNQLINSGNGGYLKPGLEVEVVDTADFASVVKIRLVGDTIQCWTVREAIQRK
;
A
#
# COMPACT_ATOMS: atom_id res chain seq x y z
N MET A 1 34.02 -20.88 -1.42
CA MET A 1 32.67 -20.85 -0.85
C MET A 1 32.43 -19.70 0.10
N LYS A 2 33.33 -19.47 1.06
CA LYS A 2 33.18 -18.35 2.01
C LYS A 2 33.14 -16.99 1.32
N LYS A 3 33.90 -16.79 0.25
CA LYS A 3 33.92 -15.53 -0.51
C LYS A 3 32.61 -15.25 -1.20
N ILE A 4 31.90 -16.28 -1.67
CA ILE A 4 30.62 -16.13 -2.32
C ILE A 4 29.54 -15.72 -1.33
N LEU A 5 29.58 -16.29 -0.12
CA LEU A 5 28.66 -15.92 0.96
C LEU A 5 28.81 -14.46 1.37
N LEU A 6 30.06 -13.99 1.49
CA LEU A 6 30.33 -12.59 1.82
C LEU A 6 29.81 -11.65 0.75
N ALA A 7 29.97 -11.99 -0.52
CA ALA A 7 29.47 -11.19 -1.63
C ALA A 7 27.94 -11.09 -1.60
N LEU A 8 27.26 -12.19 -1.29
CA LEU A 8 25.79 -12.21 -1.16
C LEU A 8 25.34 -11.33 0.00
N MET A 9 26.01 -11.39 1.14
CA MET A 9 25.69 -10.54 2.28
C MET A 9 25.86 -9.06 1.98
N LEU A 10 26.89 -8.70 1.25
CA LEU A 10 27.12 -7.32 0.81
C LEU A 10 26.00 -6.85 -0.13
N LEU A 11 25.54 -7.69 -1.02
CA LEU A 11 24.43 -7.36 -1.91
C LEU A 11 23.14 -7.11 -1.12
N PHE A 12 22.85 -7.93 -0.14
CA PHE A 12 21.70 -7.71 0.73
C PHE A 12 21.78 -6.40 1.49
N SER A 13 22.97 -6.07 2.00
CA SER A 13 23.19 -4.82 2.71
C SER A 13 22.92 -3.61 1.80
N VAL A 14 23.40 -3.65 0.56
CA VAL A 14 23.16 -2.58 -0.42
C VAL A 14 21.68 -2.44 -0.73
N ILE A 15 20.97 -3.53 -0.92
CA ILE A 15 19.53 -3.52 -1.20
C ILE A 15 18.77 -2.92 -0.02
N SER A 16 19.12 -3.28 1.21
CA SER A 16 18.40 -2.78 2.38
C SER A 16 18.62 -1.29 2.62
N PHE A 17 19.71 -0.69 2.14
CA PHE A 17 19.94 0.74 2.26
C PHE A 17 19.01 1.59 1.41
N GLY A 18 18.52 1.05 0.30
CA GLY A 18 17.65 1.79 -0.63
C GLY A 18 16.19 1.86 -0.21
N ALA A 19 15.76 1.06 0.76
CA ALA A 19 14.36 0.91 1.11
C ALA A 19 13.99 1.79 2.29
N THR A 20 13.12 2.78 2.07
CA THR A 20 12.54 3.58 3.15
C THR A 20 11.33 2.85 3.71
N ARG A 21 11.29 2.72 5.02
CA ARG A 21 10.21 2.05 5.72
C ARG A 21 9.17 3.06 6.18
N TYR A 22 7.92 2.63 6.08
CA TYR A 22 6.76 3.37 6.51
C TYR A 22 5.92 2.48 7.40
N VAL A 23 5.01 3.09 8.13
CA VAL A 23 4.05 2.38 8.96
C VAL A 23 2.66 2.94 8.68
N THR A 24 1.65 2.07 8.64
CA THR A 24 0.28 2.50 8.44
C THR A 24 -0.25 3.19 9.70
N LYS A 25 -1.00 4.28 9.49
CA LYS A 25 -1.53 5.11 10.57
C LYS A 25 -2.90 4.63 11.03
N ASN A 26 -3.29 5.08 12.21
CA ASN A 26 -4.67 4.94 12.68
C ASN A 26 -5.60 5.75 11.79
N GLY A 27 -6.77 5.21 11.49
CA GLY A 27 -7.77 5.86 10.67
C GLY A 27 -8.46 4.86 9.75
N THR A 28 -9.43 5.34 9.01
CA THR A 28 -10.18 4.54 8.05
C THR A 28 -9.65 4.84 6.65
N PHE A 29 -8.66 4.08 6.23
CA PHE A 29 -8.02 4.26 4.93
C PHE A 29 -8.27 3.06 4.05
N PRO A 30 -8.87 3.26 2.85
CA PRO A 30 -9.10 2.15 1.94
C PRO A 30 -7.82 1.73 1.23
N TYR A 31 -7.74 0.46 0.88
CA TYR A 31 -6.74 -0.03 -0.05
C TYR A 31 -7.41 -0.86 -1.13
N THR A 32 -6.80 -0.89 -2.29
CA THR A 32 -7.32 -1.67 -3.42
C THR A 32 -6.17 -2.38 -4.12
N ARG A 33 -6.52 -3.43 -4.86
CA ARG A 33 -5.52 -4.17 -5.62
C ARG A 33 -5.02 -3.38 -6.82
N THR A 34 -5.89 -2.60 -7.46
CA THR A 34 -5.53 -1.79 -8.63
C THR A 34 -5.75 -0.31 -8.36
N LYS A 35 -5.04 0.54 -9.10
CA LYS A 35 -5.21 1.98 -9.00
C LYS A 35 -6.60 2.40 -9.47
N GLU A 36 -7.12 1.77 -10.50
CA GLU A 36 -8.44 2.08 -11.04
C GLU A 36 -9.53 1.88 -9.99
N GLN A 37 -9.41 0.86 -9.17
CA GLN A 37 -10.36 0.62 -8.07
C GLN A 37 -10.29 1.74 -7.03
N LEU A 38 -9.10 2.23 -6.74
CA LEU A 38 -8.94 3.37 -5.82
C LEU A 38 -9.55 4.63 -6.42
N ASP A 39 -9.35 4.86 -7.72
CA ASP A 39 -9.97 5.99 -8.42
C ASP A 39 -11.49 5.92 -8.36
N ASP A 40 -12.07 4.73 -8.46
CA ASP A 40 -13.52 4.53 -8.32
C ASP A 40 -14.01 4.92 -6.93
N ILE A 41 -13.26 4.59 -5.89
CA ILE A 41 -13.57 5.01 -4.52
C ILE A 41 -13.62 6.54 -4.44
N PHE A 42 -12.62 7.22 -4.99
CA PHE A 42 -12.56 8.68 -4.99
C PHE A 42 -13.74 9.29 -5.76
N MET A 43 -14.15 8.66 -6.85
CA MET A 43 -15.31 9.11 -7.62
C MET A 43 -16.56 9.13 -6.75
N TYR A 44 -16.82 8.07 -6.00
CA TYR A 44 -17.99 8.01 -5.13
C TYR A 44 -17.88 9.00 -3.96
N VAL A 45 -16.70 9.18 -3.40
CA VAL A 45 -16.46 10.16 -2.33
C VAL A 45 -16.71 11.57 -2.86
N ASN A 46 -16.16 11.90 -4.03
CA ASN A 46 -16.29 13.23 -4.61
C ASN A 46 -17.72 13.58 -5.02
N SER A 47 -18.47 12.58 -5.46
CA SER A 47 -19.88 12.78 -5.79
C SER A 47 -20.81 12.69 -4.57
N LYS A 48 -20.27 12.44 -3.40
CA LYS A 48 -20.99 12.31 -2.12
C LYS A 48 -22.06 11.21 -2.16
N ASP A 49 -21.82 10.20 -2.96
CA ASP A 49 -22.72 9.05 -3.09
C ASP A 49 -22.30 7.97 -2.10
N MET A 50 -22.64 8.18 -0.83
CA MET A 50 -22.24 7.26 0.24
C MET A 50 -22.84 5.87 0.10
N PRO A 51 -24.11 5.70 -0.30
CA PRO A 51 -24.65 4.36 -0.53
C PRO A 51 -23.88 3.59 -1.61
N ALA A 52 -23.49 4.24 -2.70
CA ALA A 52 -22.70 3.60 -3.75
C ALA A 52 -21.30 3.25 -3.26
N LEU A 53 -20.67 4.13 -2.46
CA LEU A 53 -19.36 3.88 -1.87
C LEU A 53 -19.40 2.63 -0.98
N GLU A 54 -20.39 2.54 -0.12
CA GLU A 54 -20.55 1.40 0.80
C GLU A 54 -20.74 0.10 0.01
N LYS A 55 -21.58 0.12 -1.01
CA LYS A 55 -21.80 -1.04 -1.86
C LYS A 55 -20.52 -1.46 -2.57
N TYR A 56 -19.77 -0.51 -3.12
CA TYR A 56 -18.52 -0.77 -3.81
C TYR A 56 -17.47 -1.36 -2.86
N MET A 57 -17.31 -0.78 -1.66
CA MET A 57 -16.38 -1.29 -0.67
C MET A 57 -16.73 -2.72 -0.27
N ASN A 58 -18.01 -3.03 -0.08
CA ASN A 58 -18.44 -4.40 0.22
C ASN A 58 -18.10 -5.37 -0.91
N GLN A 59 -18.24 -4.95 -2.16
CA GLN A 59 -17.84 -5.75 -3.31
C GLN A 59 -16.34 -6.01 -3.32
N LEU A 60 -15.52 -5.00 -3.05
CA LEU A 60 -14.07 -5.14 -2.99
C LEU A 60 -13.64 -6.09 -1.87
N ILE A 61 -14.22 -5.94 -0.69
CA ILE A 61 -13.90 -6.79 0.47
C ILE A 61 -14.29 -8.24 0.17
N ASN A 62 -15.49 -8.45 -0.34
CA ASN A 62 -16.00 -9.80 -0.60
C ASN A 62 -15.23 -10.51 -1.71
N SER A 63 -14.68 -9.78 -2.66
CA SER A 63 -13.88 -10.35 -3.76
C SER A 63 -12.39 -10.46 -3.43
N GLY A 64 -11.95 -9.95 -2.27
CA GLY A 64 -10.54 -9.92 -1.91
C GLY A 64 -9.72 -8.89 -2.66
N ASN A 65 -10.37 -7.89 -3.27
CA ASN A 65 -9.70 -6.86 -4.07
C ASN A 65 -9.47 -5.56 -3.32
N GLY A 66 -9.89 -5.47 -2.07
CA GLY A 66 -9.69 -4.27 -1.28
C GLY A 66 -10.24 -4.42 0.12
N GLY A 67 -10.12 -3.34 0.88
CA GLY A 67 -10.57 -3.28 2.26
C GLY A 67 -10.05 -2.03 2.92
N TYR A 68 -9.97 -2.06 4.24
CA TYR A 68 -9.44 -0.97 5.04
C TYR A 68 -8.12 -1.40 5.68
N LEU A 69 -7.13 -0.52 5.65
CA LEU A 69 -5.80 -0.81 6.20
C LEU A 69 -5.87 -0.89 7.72
N LYS A 70 -5.24 -1.91 8.27
CA LYS A 70 -5.01 -1.99 9.71
C LYS A 70 -3.85 -1.06 10.08
N PRO A 71 -3.90 -0.39 11.24
CA PRO A 71 -2.78 0.44 11.68
C PRO A 71 -1.58 -0.39 12.10
N GLY A 72 -0.41 0.22 12.06
CA GLY A 72 0.81 -0.40 12.57
C GLY A 72 1.49 -1.40 11.67
N LEU A 73 1.06 -1.52 10.41
CA LEU A 73 1.70 -2.40 9.44
C LEU A 73 2.93 -1.72 8.85
N GLU A 74 4.06 -2.44 8.82
CA GLU A 74 5.28 -1.96 8.21
C GLU A 74 5.25 -2.20 6.71
N VAL A 75 5.46 -1.16 5.93
CA VAL A 75 5.33 -1.20 4.48
C VAL A 75 6.45 -0.43 3.80
N GLU A 76 6.65 -0.72 2.52
CA GLU A 76 7.52 0.04 1.63
C GLU A 76 6.67 0.62 0.50
N VAL A 77 7.01 1.83 0.04
CA VAL A 77 6.40 2.42 -1.15
C VAL A 77 7.14 1.89 -2.37
N VAL A 78 6.42 1.24 -3.26
CA VAL A 78 7.00 0.65 -4.48
C VAL A 78 6.63 1.42 -5.74
N ASP A 79 5.61 2.27 -5.68
CA ASP A 79 5.20 3.13 -6.78
C ASP A 79 4.36 4.28 -6.25
N THR A 80 4.24 5.34 -7.05
CA THR A 80 3.39 6.49 -6.74
C THR A 80 2.61 6.89 -7.98
N ALA A 81 1.50 7.60 -7.78
CA ALA A 81 0.69 8.14 -8.85
C ALA A 81 0.01 9.43 -8.39
N ASP A 82 -0.55 10.18 -9.33
CA ASP A 82 -1.33 11.39 -9.07
C ASP A 82 -0.56 12.39 -8.18
N PHE A 83 0.67 12.73 -8.61
CA PHE A 83 1.57 13.63 -7.87
C PHE A 83 1.89 13.14 -6.46
N ALA A 84 2.05 11.83 -6.32
CA ALA A 84 2.36 11.15 -5.06
C ALA A 84 1.24 11.23 -4.01
N SER A 85 0.02 11.58 -4.40
CA SER A 85 -1.14 11.56 -3.50
C SER A 85 -1.66 10.15 -3.27
N VAL A 86 -1.39 9.23 -4.19
CA VAL A 86 -1.65 7.79 -4.03
C VAL A 86 -0.34 7.03 -4.15
N VAL A 87 -0.24 5.96 -3.40
CA VAL A 87 0.98 5.15 -3.32
C VAL A 87 0.63 3.67 -3.47
N LYS A 88 1.53 2.95 -4.12
CA LYS A 88 1.49 1.50 -4.11
C LYS A 88 2.45 1.03 -3.03
N ILE A 89 1.96 0.27 -2.09
CA ILE A 89 2.73 -0.22 -0.95
C ILE A 89 2.87 -1.73 -1.01
N ARG A 90 3.98 -2.22 -0.48
CA ARG A 90 4.22 -3.65 -0.28
C ARG A 90 4.36 -3.90 1.22
N LEU A 91 3.67 -4.90 1.72
CA LEU A 91 3.80 -5.31 3.11
C LEU A 91 5.20 -5.90 3.33
N VAL A 92 5.93 -5.38 4.32
CA VAL A 92 7.28 -5.87 4.63
C VAL A 92 7.19 -7.32 5.13
N GLY A 93 8.04 -8.16 4.56
CA GLY A 93 8.02 -9.60 4.86
C GLY A 93 7.05 -10.38 4.02
N ASP A 94 6.38 -9.74 3.07
CA ASP A 94 5.41 -10.38 2.19
C ASP A 94 5.55 -9.84 0.77
N THR A 95 4.85 -10.44 -0.17
CA THR A 95 4.79 -10.01 -1.56
C THR A 95 3.51 -9.24 -1.88
N ILE A 96 2.63 -9.09 -0.91
CA ILE A 96 1.34 -8.42 -1.09
C ILE A 96 1.57 -6.94 -1.38
N GLN A 97 0.98 -6.47 -2.48
CA GLN A 97 1.03 -5.08 -2.90
C GLN A 97 -0.39 -4.55 -3.09
N CYS A 98 -0.59 -3.30 -2.73
CA CYS A 98 -1.88 -2.64 -2.90
C CYS A 98 -1.71 -1.14 -3.05
N TRP A 99 -2.75 -0.48 -3.56
CA TRP A 99 -2.80 0.97 -3.69
C TRP A 99 -3.59 1.57 -2.53
N THR A 100 -3.10 2.67 -2.01
CA THR A 100 -3.78 3.43 -0.95
C THR A 100 -3.45 4.92 -1.06
N VAL A 101 -4.06 5.73 -0.21
CA VAL A 101 -3.76 7.15 -0.14
C VAL A 101 -2.47 7.37 0.65
N ARG A 102 -1.72 8.41 0.28
CA ARG A 102 -0.47 8.73 0.96
C ARG A 102 -0.68 9.05 2.44
N GLU A 103 -1.82 9.63 2.77
CA GLU A 103 -2.16 9.95 4.15
C GLU A 103 -2.26 8.75 5.07
N ALA A 104 -2.39 7.55 4.50
CA ALA A 104 -2.51 6.31 5.27
C ALA A 104 -1.19 5.85 5.89
N ILE A 105 -0.06 6.41 5.45
CA ILE A 105 1.27 5.97 5.89
C ILE A 105 2.09 7.14 6.41
N GLN A 106 3.03 6.83 7.29
CA GLN A 106 4.01 7.79 7.80
C GLN A 106 5.38 7.12 7.89
N ARG A 107 6.42 7.90 7.84
CA ARG A 107 7.78 7.39 8.02
C ARG A 107 7.93 6.73 9.36
N LYS A 108 8.60 5.60 9.33
CA LYS A 108 8.90 4.86 10.54
C LYS A 108 10.05 5.52 11.31
#